data_8d7dfbcc8926613d716a7307a9561bac
#
_entry.id   8d7dfbcc8926613d716a7307a9561bac
#
_cell.length_a   1.000
_cell.length_b   1.000
_cell.length_c   1.000
_cell.angle_alpha   90.00
_cell.angle_beta   90.00
_cell.angle_gamma   90.00
#
_symmetry.space_group_name_H-M   'P 1'
#
loop_
_entity.id
_entity.type
_entity.pdbx_description
1 polymer ?
#
loop_
_entity_poly.entity_id
_entity_poly.type
_entity_poly.pdbx_seq_one_letter_code
_entity_poly.pdbx_strand_id
1 'polypeptide(L)'
;VLSGLLTQCCVPQLSFLSNHLQPLLRIDFLTILPPEIAFHILSYLDATSLCHAAQVCKSWKRLADDNVVWHRMCEQHIGLKCTKCGWGLPLLKKRSRGRRQLEHQQQQQRISHSQDSQDESDSEVHPHTTHSSTLRVTETISSLPSPPHQPSQELSARRRSASSEFDDEDRQSKRARHSPRLPSPGCEGPSPSPLFQQPEPPVKPAGTVKRLWKDIYSERLIVERNWRKRNYKMKEFRGHTDGVMCLQFDESFLITGSYDNTVKVWNVETGECLRTLAGHALCVRALHFDEAKLITGSMDRTLKIWNYHTGQCIRTLQGHTDGVVTLDFDSRVLVSGSVDSTIKIWNFATGECTTLTGHSDLVNKVQLYKKTMLFSASDDMTVKLWDITTRTCIQTLTGHIGRVQSLQTSGDALISILTKRRPNRSRTLDNGQHSPAYDSGSSDSETRTMMPIVITGALDNTLKVWNAETGDYLRTLFGHENGVWSLAFDKLRIVSGSLDRTIKVWDTESGDCLYTLSGLDGPVTCVGLGDTRVVGGSANGAIVIWDFGAQKVK
;
A
#
# COMPACT_ATOMS: atom_id res chain seq x y z
N VAL A 1 22.36 -11.42 65.68
CA VAL A 1 21.40 -11.71 66.77
C VAL A 1 20.43 -12.85 66.34
N LEU A 2 19.73 -12.76 65.23
CA LEU A 2 18.80 -13.77 64.72
C LEU A 2 19.47 -15.13 64.46
N SER A 3 20.65 -15.17 63.85
CA SER A 3 21.43 -16.38 63.60
C SER A 3 21.81 -17.09 64.92
N GLY A 4 22.21 -16.33 65.96
CA GLY A 4 22.52 -16.88 67.26
C GLY A 4 21.34 -17.44 68.05
N LEU A 5 20.14 -16.85 67.84
CA LEU A 5 18.92 -17.41 68.42
C LEU A 5 18.45 -18.70 67.73
N LEU A 6 18.61 -18.81 66.42
CA LEU A 6 18.24 -19.99 65.65
C LEU A 6 19.14 -21.20 65.95
N THR A 7 20.40 -20.98 66.29
CA THR A 7 21.34 -22.06 66.68
C THR A 7 21.07 -22.65 68.08
N GLN A 8 20.31 -21.93 68.91
CA GLN A 8 19.87 -22.44 70.24
C GLN A 8 18.53 -23.13 70.26
N CYS A 9 17.79 -23.12 69.14
CA CYS A 9 16.48 -23.78 69.07
C CYS A 9 16.65 -25.29 68.79
N CYS A 10 15.80 -26.08 69.51
CA CYS A 10 15.68 -27.54 69.21
C CYS A 10 14.90 -27.75 67.91
N VAL A 11 15.03 -28.96 67.33
CA VAL A 11 14.40 -29.33 66.04
C VAL A 11 12.90 -29.04 66.01
N PRO A 12 12.11 -29.35 67.05
CA PRO A 12 10.67 -29.01 67.08
C PRO A 12 10.41 -27.49 67.06
N GLN A 13 11.23 -26.70 67.74
CA GLN A 13 11.13 -25.24 67.72
C GLN A 13 11.51 -24.64 66.35
N LEU A 14 12.51 -25.18 65.69
CA LEU A 14 12.87 -24.82 64.33
C LEU A 14 11.80 -25.17 63.33
N SER A 15 11.16 -26.34 63.48
CA SER A 15 10.04 -26.78 62.65
C SER A 15 8.81 -25.88 62.89
N PHE A 16 8.53 -25.53 64.16
CA PHE A 16 7.44 -24.60 64.49
C PHE A 16 7.71 -23.21 63.87
N LEU A 17 8.91 -22.66 64.06
CA LEU A 17 9.33 -21.38 63.45
C LEU A 17 9.24 -21.43 61.94
N SER A 18 9.72 -22.50 61.30
CA SER A 18 9.66 -22.69 59.86
C SER A 18 8.20 -22.68 59.36
N ASN A 19 7.32 -23.41 60.02
CA ASN A 19 5.89 -23.50 59.65
C ASN A 19 5.14 -22.16 59.84
N HIS A 20 5.52 -21.37 60.82
CA HIS A 20 4.92 -20.05 61.07
C HIS A 20 5.56 -18.91 60.27
N LEU A 21 6.83 -19.03 59.88
CA LEU A 21 7.51 -18.09 59.02
C LEU A 21 7.22 -18.31 57.55
N GLN A 22 6.99 -19.56 57.13
CA GLN A 22 6.66 -19.85 55.72
C GLN A 22 5.48 -19.04 55.15
N PRO A 23 4.31 -18.92 55.85
CA PRO A 23 3.23 -18.08 55.33
C PRO A 23 3.56 -16.59 55.33
N LEU A 24 4.42 -16.13 56.25
CA LEU A 24 4.89 -14.74 56.29
C LEU A 24 5.97 -14.42 55.24
N LEU A 25 6.75 -15.43 54.84
CA LEU A 25 7.75 -15.34 53.79
C LEU A 25 7.15 -15.46 52.39
N ARG A 26 5.91 -15.97 52.26
CA ARG A 26 5.14 -16.03 51.01
C ARG A 26 4.44 -14.71 50.74
N ILE A 27 5.19 -13.62 50.81
CA ILE A 27 4.68 -12.29 50.44
C ILE A 27 4.52 -12.24 48.94
N ASP A 28 3.29 -12.05 48.48
CA ASP A 28 3.01 -11.75 47.08
C ASP A 28 3.39 -10.29 46.79
N PHE A 29 4.63 -10.10 46.38
CA PHE A 29 5.22 -8.78 46.21
C PHE A 29 4.47 -7.93 45.15
N LEU A 30 3.87 -8.54 44.12
CA LEU A 30 3.11 -7.80 43.10
C LEU A 30 1.79 -7.24 43.64
N THR A 31 1.19 -7.88 44.68
CA THR A 31 -0.04 -7.36 45.28
C THR A 31 0.20 -6.29 46.33
N ILE A 32 1.39 -6.22 46.91
CA ILE A 32 1.78 -5.23 47.93
C ILE A 32 2.31 -3.96 47.30
N LEU A 33 2.96 -4.07 46.15
CA LEU A 33 3.50 -2.94 45.41
C LEU A 33 2.39 -2.07 44.80
N PRO A 34 2.59 -0.76 44.69
CA PRO A 34 1.74 0.07 43.85
C PRO A 34 1.63 -0.47 42.44
N PRO A 35 0.44 -0.40 41.80
CA PRO A 35 0.20 -0.99 40.50
C PRO A 35 1.17 -0.49 39.41
N GLU A 36 1.65 0.73 39.51
CA GLU A 36 2.62 1.32 38.57
C GLU A 36 3.96 0.58 38.61
N ILE A 37 4.42 0.22 39.82
CA ILE A 37 5.67 -0.53 40.00
C ILE A 37 5.47 -1.98 39.57
N ALA A 38 4.32 -2.59 39.90
CA ALA A 38 3.97 -3.93 39.45
C ALA A 38 3.93 -4.01 37.89
N PHE A 39 3.33 -3.01 37.22
CA PHE A 39 3.34 -2.91 35.76
C PHE A 39 4.74 -2.73 35.20
N HIS A 40 5.57 -1.95 35.86
CA HIS A 40 6.96 -1.75 35.44
C HIS A 40 7.75 -3.06 35.51
N ILE A 41 7.62 -3.83 36.58
CA ILE A 41 8.24 -5.15 36.73
C ILE A 41 7.75 -6.12 35.67
N LEU A 42 6.43 -6.21 35.46
CA LEU A 42 5.84 -7.09 34.45
C LEU A 42 6.25 -6.71 33.01
N SER A 43 6.57 -5.45 32.76
CA SER A 43 7.01 -5.00 31.45
C SER A 43 8.41 -5.49 31.03
N TYR A 44 9.20 -6.04 31.93
CA TYR A 44 10.49 -6.68 31.63
C TYR A 44 10.34 -8.16 31.23
N LEU A 45 9.17 -8.76 31.45
CA LEU A 45 8.92 -10.15 31.06
C LEU A 45 8.65 -10.24 29.55
N ASP A 46 9.05 -11.35 28.96
CA ASP A 46 8.59 -11.72 27.62
C ASP A 46 7.11 -12.19 27.63
N ALA A 47 6.48 -12.27 26.46
CA ALA A 47 5.06 -12.63 26.35
C ALA A 47 4.74 -14.00 26.97
N THR A 48 5.66 -14.96 26.90
CA THR A 48 5.50 -16.31 27.45
C THR A 48 5.51 -16.27 28.98
N SER A 49 6.51 -15.61 29.56
CA SER A 49 6.63 -15.42 31.01
C SER A 49 5.48 -14.60 31.58
N LEU A 50 5.00 -13.57 30.84
CA LEU A 50 3.83 -12.80 31.22
C LEU A 50 2.55 -13.66 31.24
N CYS A 51 2.39 -14.55 30.27
CA CYS A 51 1.30 -15.53 30.27
C CYS A 51 1.40 -16.52 31.42
N HIS A 52 2.60 -16.95 31.81
CA HIS A 52 2.81 -17.79 33.00
C HIS A 52 2.53 -17.01 34.29
N ALA A 53 2.95 -15.76 34.38
CA ALA A 53 2.61 -14.88 35.49
C ALA A 53 1.09 -14.74 35.67
N ALA A 54 0.34 -14.65 34.57
CA ALA A 54 -1.12 -14.63 34.62
C ALA A 54 -1.78 -15.92 35.17
N GLN A 55 -1.05 -17.02 35.25
CA GLN A 55 -1.55 -18.31 35.78
C GLN A 55 -1.29 -18.48 37.28
N VAL A 56 -0.50 -17.63 37.92
CA VAL A 56 -0.11 -17.74 39.31
C VAL A 56 -1.31 -17.54 40.24
N CYS A 57 -2.03 -16.43 40.11
CA CYS A 57 -3.26 -16.16 40.87
C CYS A 57 -4.15 -15.14 40.17
N LYS A 58 -5.38 -14.92 40.69
CA LYS A 58 -6.34 -13.95 40.09
C LYS A 58 -5.82 -12.51 40.10
N SER A 59 -5.04 -12.13 41.09
CA SER A 59 -4.44 -10.80 41.20
C SER A 59 -3.37 -10.57 40.11
N TRP A 60 -2.45 -11.53 39.99
CA TRP A 60 -1.42 -11.51 38.96
C TRP A 60 -2.01 -11.53 37.55
N LYS A 61 -3.06 -12.33 37.36
CA LYS A 61 -3.78 -12.37 36.08
C LYS A 61 -4.32 -10.99 35.70
N ARG A 62 -4.95 -10.29 36.65
CA ARG A 62 -5.50 -8.95 36.39
C ARG A 62 -4.41 -7.95 36.02
N LEU A 63 -3.25 -7.99 36.69
CA LEU A 63 -2.10 -7.12 36.38
C LEU A 63 -1.42 -7.52 35.06
N ALA A 64 -1.22 -8.81 34.83
CA ALA A 64 -0.56 -9.30 33.62
C ALA A 64 -1.44 -9.18 32.36
N ASP A 65 -2.77 -9.19 32.49
CA ASP A 65 -3.71 -9.01 31.39
C ASP A 65 -4.06 -7.51 31.15
N ASP A 66 -3.46 -6.60 31.92
CA ASP A 66 -3.72 -5.17 31.78
C ASP A 66 -3.27 -4.64 30.42
N ASN A 67 -4.08 -3.73 29.85
CA ASN A 67 -3.83 -3.15 28.55
C ASN A 67 -2.51 -2.36 28.46
N VAL A 68 -2.06 -1.73 29.56
CA VAL A 68 -0.81 -0.94 29.60
C VAL A 68 0.39 -1.86 29.38
N VAL A 69 0.40 -3.02 30.02
CA VAL A 69 1.48 -4.01 29.91
C VAL A 69 1.53 -4.56 28.47
N TRP A 70 0.40 -4.97 27.92
CA TRP A 70 0.34 -5.50 26.53
C TRP A 70 0.59 -4.45 25.47
N HIS A 71 0.22 -3.19 25.70
CA HIS A 71 0.61 -2.09 24.82
C HIS A 71 2.14 -1.96 24.73
N ARG A 72 2.80 -1.94 25.90
CA ARG A 72 4.26 -1.87 25.97
C ARG A 72 4.93 -3.10 25.38
N MET A 73 4.34 -4.28 25.57
CA MET A 73 4.79 -5.52 24.93
C MET A 73 4.74 -5.42 23.40
N CYS A 74 3.64 -4.86 22.86
CA CYS A 74 3.55 -4.57 21.43
C CYS A 74 4.63 -3.59 20.97
N GLU A 75 4.94 -2.57 21.77
CA GLU A 75 6.02 -1.63 21.46
C GLU A 75 7.40 -2.28 21.38
N GLN A 76 7.69 -3.19 22.28
CA GLN A 76 8.99 -3.84 22.39
C GLN A 76 9.21 -4.95 21.36
N HIS A 77 8.18 -5.76 21.10
CA HIS A 77 8.33 -7.01 20.34
C HIS A 77 7.79 -6.96 18.91
N ILE A 78 6.79 -6.13 18.66
CA ILE A 78 6.22 -5.96 17.30
C ILE A 78 6.80 -4.69 16.65
N GLY A 79 7.71 -4.04 17.27
CA GLY A 79 8.57 -2.87 17.01
C GLY A 79 8.49 -2.05 15.71
N LEU A 80 7.69 -2.49 14.74
CA LEU A 80 7.54 -1.85 13.47
C LEU A 80 6.08 -1.44 13.29
N LYS A 81 5.82 -0.14 13.49
CA LYS A 81 4.51 0.46 13.22
C LYS A 81 4.17 0.27 11.75
N CYS A 82 3.03 -0.33 11.47
CA CYS A 82 2.48 -0.28 10.12
C CYS A 82 2.24 1.19 9.74
N THR A 83 2.76 1.60 8.59
CA THR A 83 2.63 2.98 8.10
C THR A 83 1.19 3.37 7.77
N LYS A 84 0.35 2.39 7.40
CA LYS A 84 -1.07 2.61 7.04
C LYS A 84 -2.01 2.60 8.24
N CYS A 85 -1.74 1.80 9.26
CA CYS A 85 -2.68 1.58 10.37
C CYS A 85 -2.08 1.90 11.75
N GLY A 86 -0.89 2.44 11.83
CA GLY A 86 -0.17 2.70 13.09
C GLY A 86 -0.17 1.46 13.94
N TRP A 87 0.66 0.71 14.33
CA TRP A 87 0.62 -0.47 15.22
C TRP A 87 -0.19 -1.67 14.72
N GLY A 88 -0.67 -1.67 13.48
CA GLY A 88 -1.54 -2.74 12.98
C GLY A 88 -2.78 -2.95 13.83
N LEU A 89 -3.21 -1.93 14.51
CA LEU A 89 -4.60 -1.84 14.90
C LEU A 89 -5.38 -1.94 13.62
N PRO A 90 -6.31 -2.92 13.47
CA PRO A 90 -7.39 -2.67 12.56
C PRO A 90 -7.89 -1.30 12.98
N LEU A 91 -7.80 -0.33 12.06
CA LEU A 91 -8.31 1.01 12.32
C LEU A 91 -9.62 0.81 13.05
N LEU A 92 -9.64 1.13 14.37
CA LEU A 92 -10.83 1.07 15.17
C LEU A 92 -11.76 2.08 14.53
N LYS A 93 -12.28 1.61 13.35
CA LYS A 93 -13.37 2.20 12.63
C LYS A 93 -13.32 3.72 12.47
N LYS A 94 -12.72 4.14 11.41
CA LYS A 94 -13.64 4.71 10.43
C LYS A 94 -14.24 3.55 9.63
N ARG A 95 -15.28 2.89 10.13
CA ARG A 95 -16.27 2.26 9.26
C ARG A 95 -16.73 3.38 8.34
N SER A 96 -16.16 3.38 7.15
CA SER A 96 -16.40 4.44 6.21
C SER A 96 -17.92 4.53 6.02
N ARG A 97 -18.47 5.73 6.06
CA ARG A 97 -19.87 5.98 5.65
C ARG A 97 -20.16 5.32 4.29
N GLY A 98 -19.13 5.15 3.44
CA GLY A 98 -19.20 4.45 2.17
C GLY A 98 -19.62 2.98 2.25
N ARG A 99 -19.17 2.20 3.24
CA ARG A 99 -19.59 0.79 3.34
C ARG A 99 -21.08 0.66 3.63
N ARG A 100 -21.65 1.53 4.48
CA ARG A 100 -23.11 1.52 4.74
C ARG A 100 -23.91 1.97 3.51
N GLN A 101 -23.40 2.93 2.76
CA GLN A 101 -24.06 3.37 1.52
C GLN A 101 -23.98 2.30 0.43
N LEU A 102 -22.87 1.59 0.31
CA LEU A 102 -22.74 0.50 -0.66
C LEU A 102 -23.63 -0.70 -0.30
N GLU A 103 -23.67 -1.09 0.97
CA GLU A 103 -24.55 -2.16 1.47
C GLU A 103 -26.03 -1.78 1.29
N HIS A 104 -26.39 -0.51 1.51
CA HIS A 104 -27.76 -0.03 1.31
C HIS A 104 -28.14 0.05 -0.18
N GLN A 105 -27.22 0.46 -1.06
CA GLN A 105 -27.44 0.48 -2.50
C GLN A 105 -27.53 -0.93 -3.10
N GLN A 106 -26.70 -1.88 -2.63
CA GLN A 106 -26.80 -3.28 -3.03
C GLN A 106 -28.12 -3.91 -2.60
N GLN A 107 -28.63 -3.55 -1.43
CA GLN A 107 -29.90 -4.03 -0.94
C GLN A 107 -31.07 -3.45 -1.75
N GLN A 108 -30.99 -2.18 -2.16
CA GLN A 108 -31.99 -1.55 -3.04
C GLN A 108 -31.95 -2.13 -4.46
N GLN A 109 -30.76 -2.45 -5.00
CA GLN A 109 -30.65 -3.09 -6.32
C GLN A 109 -31.16 -4.55 -6.31
N ARG A 110 -30.98 -5.29 -5.20
CA ARG A 110 -31.58 -6.63 -5.05
C ARG A 110 -33.11 -6.58 -4.99
N ILE A 111 -33.67 -5.53 -4.38
CA ILE A 111 -35.11 -5.34 -4.30
C ILE A 111 -35.70 -4.96 -5.67
N SER A 112 -35.03 -4.08 -6.45
CA SER A 112 -35.46 -3.74 -7.80
C SER A 112 -35.39 -4.91 -8.77
N HIS A 113 -34.32 -5.72 -8.74
CA HIS A 113 -34.21 -6.93 -9.56
C HIS A 113 -35.21 -8.03 -9.18
N SER A 114 -35.68 -8.06 -7.94
CA SER A 114 -36.74 -9.00 -7.54
C SER A 114 -38.14 -8.54 -7.93
N GLN A 115 -38.32 -7.26 -8.26
CA GLN A 115 -39.59 -6.73 -8.78
C GLN A 115 -39.68 -6.90 -10.30
N ASP A 116 -38.58 -6.71 -11.04
CA ASP A 116 -38.55 -6.92 -12.51
C ASP A 116 -38.67 -8.40 -12.93
N SER A 117 -38.41 -9.35 -12.03
CA SER A 117 -38.57 -10.77 -12.29
C SER A 117 -39.96 -11.35 -12.02
N GLN A 118 -40.93 -10.53 -11.58
CA GLN A 118 -42.31 -10.96 -11.40
C GLN A 118 -43.26 -10.55 -12.53
N ASP A 119 -42.81 -9.68 -13.45
CA ASP A 119 -43.64 -9.21 -14.56
C ASP A 119 -43.37 -9.89 -15.93
N GLU A 120 -42.47 -10.87 -16.01
CA GLU A 120 -42.21 -11.64 -17.23
C GLU A 120 -42.47 -13.15 -17.06
N SER A 121 -43.70 -13.50 -16.67
CA SER A 121 -44.16 -14.87 -16.77
C SER A 121 -45.55 -14.92 -17.36
N ASP A 122 -45.66 -14.66 -18.66
CA ASP A 122 -46.75 -15.17 -19.48
C ASP A 122 -46.49 -14.87 -20.97
N SER A 123 -45.88 -15.82 -21.67
CA SER A 123 -46.27 -16.22 -23.05
C SER A 123 -45.38 -17.36 -23.56
N GLU A 124 -46.10 -18.43 -23.83
CA GLU A 124 -45.61 -19.68 -24.43
C GLU A 124 -45.12 -19.51 -25.89
N VAL A 125 -44.22 -20.41 -26.33
CA VAL A 125 -44.44 -21.49 -27.30
C VAL A 125 -43.10 -21.94 -27.93
N HIS A 126 -42.85 -23.23 -27.88
CA HIS A 126 -41.80 -24.07 -28.46
C HIS A 126 -41.83 -24.20 -30.01
N PRO A 127 -41.03 -25.09 -30.65
CA PRO A 127 -39.57 -25.39 -30.63
C PRO A 127 -38.96 -25.52 -32.06
N HIS A 128 -37.66 -25.75 -32.22
CA HIS A 128 -37.03 -26.76 -33.13
C HIS A 128 -35.49 -26.69 -33.16
N THR A 129 -34.93 -27.76 -32.73
CA THR A 129 -33.91 -28.73 -33.23
C THR A 129 -32.70 -28.29 -34.09
N THR A 130 -31.56 -28.80 -33.58
CA THR A 130 -30.39 -29.47 -34.21
C THR A 130 -29.36 -28.67 -35.01
N HIS A 131 -28.09 -28.69 -34.67
CA HIS A 131 -27.05 -29.62 -35.08
C HIS A 131 -25.66 -29.29 -34.49
N SER A 132 -25.04 -30.38 -34.09
CA SER A 132 -23.64 -30.56 -33.73
C SER A 132 -22.69 -30.26 -34.91
N SER A 133 -21.53 -29.67 -34.61
CA SER A 133 -20.28 -30.05 -35.27
C SER A 133 -19.05 -29.59 -34.46
N THR A 134 -18.35 -30.58 -33.99
CA THR A 134 -17.01 -30.62 -33.45
C THR A 134 -15.98 -30.22 -34.51
N LEU A 135 -15.09 -29.29 -34.23
CA LEU A 135 -13.78 -29.21 -34.89
C LEU A 135 -12.69 -28.84 -33.90
N ARG A 136 -11.79 -29.79 -33.70
CA ARG A 136 -10.46 -29.65 -33.14
C ARG A 136 -9.65 -28.72 -34.04
N VAL A 137 -8.93 -27.77 -33.42
CA VAL A 137 -7.74 -27.17 -34.03
C VAL A 137 -6.62 -27.10 -33.00
N THR A 138 -5.51 -27.60 -33.43
CA THR A 138 -4.22 -27.81 -32.85
C THR A 138 -3.51 -26.51 -32.41
N GLU A 139 -2.70 -26.65 -31.37
CA GLU A 139 -1.74 -25.68 -30.83
C GLU A 139 -0.80 -25.12 -31.90
N THR A 140 -0.61 -23.80 -31.88
CA THR A 140 0.62 -23.17 -32.33
C THR A 140 0.92 -21.98 -31.42
N ILE A 141 2.03 -22.12 -30.71
CA ILE A 141 2.68 -21.08 -29.93
C ILE A 141 3.21 -20.05 -30.91
N SER A 142 2.74 -18.80 -30.85
CA SER A 142 3.38 -17.69 -31.52
C SER A 142 3.58 -16.53 -30.55
N SER A 143 4.84 -16.15 -30.50
CA SER A 143 5.46 -15.00 -29.86
C SER A 143 4.70 -13.69 -30.03
N LEU A 144 4.63 -12.91 -28.94
CA LEU A 144 4.10 -11.54 -28.89
C LEU A 144 4.87 -10.62 -29.85
N PRO A 145 4.18 -9.85 -30.68
CA PRO A 145 4.83 -8.89 -31.56
C PRO A 145 5.17 -7.58 -30.84
N SER A 146 6.39 -7.12 -31.04
CA SER A 146 6.82 -5.73 -30.80
C SER A 146 6.09 -4.80 -31.76
N PRO A 147 5.78 -3.56 -31.38
CA PRO A 147 5.12 -2.62 -32.28
C PRO A 147 6.05 -2.21 -33.44
N PRO A 148 5.51 -2.00 -34.63
CA PRO A 148 6.30 -1.71 -35.82
C PRO A 148 6.83 -0.27 -35.82
N HIS A 149 8.12 -0.15 -36.11
CA HIS A 149 8.74 1.09 -36.57
C HIS A 149 8.25 1.41 -37.99
N GLN A 150 7.73 2.60 -38.19
CA GLN A 150 7.60 3.17 -39.53
C GLN A 150 8.64 4.29 -39.72
N PRO A 151 9.23 4.39 -40.95
CA PRO A 151 10.31 5.28 -41.22
C PRO A 151 9.86 6.72 -41.54
N SER A 152 10.67 7.64 -41.06
CA SER A 152 10.64 9.06 -41.36
C SER A 152 10.73 9.34 -42.88
N GLN A 153 9.83 10.14 -43.40
CA GLN A 153 10.04 10.86 -44.67
C GLN A 153 10.11 12.35 -44.37
N GLU A 154 11.27 12.89 -44.73
CA GLU A 154 11.56 14.32 -44.86
C GLU A 154 10.64 14.94 -45.90
N LEU A 155 10.15 16.14 -45.62
CA LEU A 155 9.93 17.17 -46.64
C LEU A 155 10.11 18.56 -46.04
N SER A 156 10.99 19.25 -46.72
CA SER A 156 11.56 20.55 -46.46
C SER A 156 10.60 21.75 -46.61
N ALA A 157 10.88 22.74 -45.81
CA ALA A 157 10.86 24.19 -46.02
C ALA A 157 9.77 24.86 -46.88
N ARG A 158 9.12 25.85 -46.28
CA ARG A 158 9.07 27.23 -46.81
C ARG A 158 8.65 28.25 -45.75
N ARG A 159 9.55 29.21 -45.53
CA ARG A 159 9.32 30.50 -44.90
C ARG A 159 8.27 31.30 -45.66
N ARG A 160 7.46 32.07 -44.99
CA ARG A 160 7.19 33.48 -45.31
C ARG A 160 6.64 34.21 -44.08
N SER A 161 7.33 35.30 -43.81
CA SER A 161 7.06 36.39 -42.91
C SER A 161 5.92 37.29 -43.42
N ALA A 162 5.15 37.86 -42.53
CA ALA A 162 4.62 39.23 -42.66
C ALA A 162 4.15 39.76 -41.30
N SER A 163 4.71 40.85 -40.97
CA SER A 163 4.52 41.84 -39.94
C SER A 163 3.31 42.72 -40.16
N SER A 164 2.80 43.31 -39.10
CA SER A 164 2.33 44.69 -38.86
C SER A 164 1.31 44.68 -37.73
N GLU A 165 1.58 45.24 -36.58
CA GLU A 165 1.63 46.62 -36.14
C GLU A 165 0.27 47.32 -35.98
N PHE A 166 0.18 48.03 -34.82
CA PHE A 166 -0.65 49.18 -34.41
C PHE A 166 -2.09 48.88 -33.96
N ASP A 167 -2.68 49.55 -33.00
CA ASP A 167 -2.34 50.55 -31.95
C ASP A 167 -3.47 50.56 -30.93
N ASP A 168 -3.14 50.78 -29.72
CA ASP A 168 -3.44 51.77 -28.70
C ASP A 168 -4.86 52.41 -28.54
N GLU A 169 -5.08 52.79 -27.29
CA GLU A 169 -5.93 53.78 -26.62
C GLU A 169 -7.26 53.29 -26.04
N ASP A 170 -7.44 53.40 -24.79
CA ASP A 170 -7.30 54.33 -23.64
C ASP A 170 -8.68 54.66 -23.04
N ARG A 171 -8.70 54.83 -21.71
CA ARG A 171 -9.58 55.61 -20.85
C ARG A 171 -10.79 54.97 -20.14
N GLN A 172 -10.58 54.76 -18.84
CA GLN A 172 -11.06 55.56 -17.69
C GLN A 172 -12.59 55.78 -17.65
N SER A 173 -13.33 55.48 -16.61
CA SER A 173 -13.29 56.03 -15.28
C SER A 173 -14.57 55.74 -14.47
N LYS A 174 -14.39 55.52 -13.16
CA LYS A 174 -15.13 56.05 -12.00
C LYS A 174 -16.57 55.69 -11.65
N ARG A 175 -16.68 55.17 -10.37
CA ARG A 175 -17.58 55.57 -9.26
C ARG A 175 -19.11 55.42 -9.46
N ALA A 176 -19.90 54.99 -8.52
CA ALA A 176 -19.99 54.99 -7.08
C ALA A 176 -21.39 54.46 -6.64
N ARG A 177 -21.41 53.82 -5.47
CA ARG A 177 -22.43 53.89 -4.41
C ARG A 177 -23.93 54.11 -4.74
N HIS A 178 -24.81 53.23 -4.24
CA HIS A 178 -25.77 53.49 -3.17
C HIS A 178 -26.84 52.39 -3.06
N SER A 179 -27.02 51.87 -1.84
CA SER A 179 -28.26 51.25 -1.38
C SER A 179 -29.30 52.33 -1.13
N PRO A 180 -30.63 52.02 -1.12
CA PRO A 180 -31.34 51.87 0.15
C PRO A 180 -32.57 50.91 0.17
N ARG A 181 -32.76 50.34 1.36
CA ARG A 181 -33.96 50.05 2.18
C ARG A 181 -35.36 50.03 1.56
N LEU A 182 -36.05 48.90 1.89
CA LEU A 182 -37.42 48.58 2.34
C LEU A 182 -38.56 49.64 2.20
N PRO A 183 -39.85 49.20 2.02
CA PRO A 183 -40.66 48.73 3.15
C PRO A 183 -41.68 47.60 2.87
N SER A 184 -42.09 46.93 3.93
CA SER A 184 -43.30 46.12 4.07
C SER A 184 -44.52 47.03 4.23
N PRO A 185 -45.82 46.58 4.05
CA PRO A 185 -46.51 45.75 5.01
C PRO A 185 -47.70 44.90 4.48
N GLY A 186 -48.22 44.01 5.33
CA GLY A 186 -49.64 43.73 5.42
C GLY A 186 -50.11 42.29 5.31
N CYS A 187 -50.35 41.67 6.43
CA CYS A 187 -51.53 40.91 6.90
C CYS A 187 -52.24 39.90 5.99
N GLU A 188 -52.35 38.68 6.36
CA GLU A 188 -53.51 37.94 6.91
C GLU A 188 -53.25 36.43 6.88
N GLY A 189 -53.47 35.74 8.01
CA GLY A 189 -53.41 34.28 8.12
C GLY A 189 -54.74 33.62 7.72
N PRO A 190 -54.78 32.31 7.61
CA PRO A 190 -55.43 31.50 8.64
C PRO A 190 -54.72 30.17 9.00
N SER A 191 -54.86 29.84 10.20
CA SER A 191 -54.93 28.64 11.09
C SER A 191 -54.66 27.20 10.58
N PRO A 192 -54.56 26.23 11.48
CA PRO A 192 -53.37 25.43 11.68
C PRO A 192 -53.56 23.97 11.19
N SER A 193 -52.48 23.34 10.82
CA SER A 193 -52.46 21.90 10.56
C SER A 193 -51.29 21.23 11.31
N PRO A 194 -51.35 19.94 11.57
CA PRO A 194 -50.97 19.35 12.84
C PRO A 194 -49.58 18.76 12.87
N LEU A 195 -49.06 18.69 14.11
CA LEU A 195 -48.08 17.72 14.60
C LEU A 195 -46.71 17.68 13.90
N PHE A 196 -45.86 18.61 14.34
CA PHE A 196 -44.43 18.37 14.43
C PHE A 196 -44.18 17.24 15.43
N GLN A 197 -43.96 16.03 14.92
CA GLN A 197 -43.25 15.02 15.67
C GLN A 197 -41.80 15.49 15.83
N GLN A 198 -41.39 15.71 17.06
CA GLN A 198 -40.00 15.99 17.40
C GLN A 198 -39.13 14.81 16.90
N PRO A 199 -37.98 15.06 16.26
CA PRO A 199 -37.05 13.98 15.92
C PRO A 199 -36.56 13.35 17.21
N GLU A 200 -36.72 12.03 17.35
CA GLU A 200 -36.16 11.23 18.44
C GLU A 200 -34.68 11.55 18.59
N PRO A 201 -34.17 11.64 19.84
CA PRO A 201 -32.77 11.89 20.08
C PRO A 201 -31.93 10.79 19.41
N PRO A 202 -30.77 11.13 18.80
CA PRO A 202 -29.98 10.15 18.08
C PRO A 202 -29.59 9.02 19.00
N VAL A 203 -30.02 7.80 18.65
CA VAL A 203 -29.63 6.56 19.32
C VAL A 203 -28.11 6.54 19.37
N LYS A 204 -27.56 6.61 20.58
CA LYS A 204 -26.11 6.50 20.81
C LYS A 204 -25.60 5.24 20.10
N PRO A 205 -24.60 5.31 19.23
CA PRO A 205 -24.08 4.13 18.57
C PRO A 205 -23.65 3.15 19.63
N ALA A 206 -24.09 1.90 19.51
CA ALA A 206 -23.73 0.80 20.37
C ALA A 206 -22.22 0.81 20.58
N GLY A 207 -21.80 0.81 21.85
CA GLY A 207 -20.43 1.04 22.30
C GLY A 207 -19.42 0.27 21.46
N THR A 208 -18.43 1.01 20.97
CA THR A 208 -17.24 0.43 20.36
C THR A 208 -16.56 -0.42 21.42
N VAL A 209 -16.68 -1.74 21.32
CA VAL A 209 -15.93 -2.68 22.17
C VAL A 209 -14.45 -2.37 21.90
N LYS A 210 -13.77 -1.78 22.88
CA LYS A 210 -12.32 -1.56 22.83
C LYS A 210 -11.65 -2.93 22.81
N ARG A 211 -10.98 -3.28 21.74
CA ARG A 211 -10.19 -4.52 21.66
C ARG A 211 -9.03 -4.44 22.65
N LEU A 212 -8.79 -5.55 23.35
CA LEU A 212 -7.67 -5.66 24.29
C LEU A 212 -6.34 -5.72 23.51
N TRP A 213 -5.31 -5.06 24.03
CA TRP A 213 -3.96 -5.10 23.43
C TRP A 213 -3.38 -6.52 23.37
N LYS A 214 -3.74 -7.37 24.31
CA LYS A 214 -3.39 -8.79 24.29
C LYS A 214 -3.90 -9.51 23.04
N ASP A 215 -5.14 -9.25 22.63
CA ASP A 215 -5.73 -9.85 21.43
C ASP A 215 -5.02 -9.36 20.17
N ILE A 216 -4.69 -8.07 20.14
CA ILE A 216 -3.93 -7.46 19.05
C ILE A 216 -2.53 -8.08 18.95
N TYR A 217 -1.85 -8.24 20.09
CA TYR A 217 -0.54 -8.90 20.13
C TYR A 217 -0.61 -10.33 19.61
N SER A 218 -1.60 -11.11 20.04
CA SER A 218 -1.78 -12.49 19.62
C SER A 218 -2.06 -12.62 18.12
N GLU A 219 -2.92 -11.74 17.56
CA GLU A 219 -3.18 -11.70 16.13
C GLU A 219 -1.91 -11.38 15.33
N ARG A 220 -1.12 -10.39 15.77
CA ARG A 220 0.15 -10.02 15.13
C ARG A 220 1.17 -11.15 15.18
N LEU A 221 1.29 -11.82 16.30
CA LEU A 221 2.20 -12.96 16.45
C LEU A 221 1.79 -14.12 15.53
N ILE A 222 0.48 -14.37 15.38
CA ILE A 222 -0.03 -15.39 14.44
C ILE A 222 0.30 -14.98 13.00
N VAL A 223 0.05 -13.74 12.61
CA VAL A 223 0.38 -13.24 11.27
C VAL A 223 1.87 -13.40 10.98
N GLU A 224 2.74 -12.95 11.88
CA GLU A 224 4.18 -13.09 11.71
C GLU A 224 4.62 -14.56 11.61
N ARG A 225 4.05 -15.43 12.43
CA ARG A 225 4.28 -16.89 12.34
C ARG A 225 3.83 -17.45 10.99
N ASN A 226 2.67 -17.02 10.50
CA ASN A 226 2.14 -17.44 9.20
C ASN A 226 3.07 -17.03 8.07
N TRP A 227 3.58 -15.79 8.09
CA TRP A 227 4.59 -15.32 7.13
C TRP A 227 5.87 -16.18 7.16
N ARG A 228 6.41 -16.44 8.36
CA ARG A 228 7.64 -17.27 8.52
C ARG A 228 7.43 -18.72 8.09
N LYS A 229 6.25 -19.30 8.39
CA LYS A 229 5.92 -20.69 8.07
C LYS A 229 5.30 -20.89 6.70
N ARG A 230 5.12 -19.81 5.91
CA ARG A 230 4.43 -19.83 4.60
C ARG A 230 3.01 -20.37 4.70
N ASN A 231 2.33 -20.09 5.81
CA ASN A 231 0.97 -20.55 6.04
C ASN A 231 -0.01 -19.46 5.58
N TYR A 232 -0.59 -19.64 4.40
CA TYR A 232 -1.53 -18.69 3.78
C TYR A 232 -2.73 -19.42 3.20
N LYS A 233 -3.83 -18.68 3.05
CA LYS A 233 -4.97 -19.09 2.22
C LYS A 233 -4.86 -18.39 0.88
N MET A 234 -5.05 -19.13 -0.19
CA MET A 234 -5.08 -18.59 -1.53
C MET A 234 -6.53 -18.40 -1.98
N LYS A 235 -6.82 -17.24 -2.60
CA LYS A 235 -8.09 -16.94 -3.26
C LYS A 235 -7.79 -16.42 -4.64
N GLU A 236 -8.47 -16.97 -5.63
CA GLU A 236 -8.37 -16.52 -7.01
C GLU A 236 -9.63 -15.75 -7.39
N PHE A 237 -9.44 -14.60 -8.07
CA PHE A 237 -10.51 -13.79 -8.62
C PHE A 237 -10.38 -13.77 -10.13
N ARG A 238 -11.46 -14.10 -10.82
CA ARG A 238 -11.56 -14.09 -12.28
C ARG A 238 -12.71 -13.19 -12.71
N GLY A 239 -12.53 -12.48 -13.82
CA GLY A 239 -13.58 -11.63 -14.39
C GLY A 239 -13.09 -10.57 -15.35
N HIS A 240 -11.78 -10.24 -15.38
CA HIS A 240 -11.18 -9.55 -16.50
C HIS A 240 -11.07 -10.51 -17.69
N THR A 241 -11.31 -9.99 -18.89
CA THR A 241 -11.23 -10.76 -20.12
C THR A 241 -9.82 -10.77 -20.71
N ASP A 242 -8.95 -9.90 -20.20
CA ASP A 242 -7.56 -9.78 -20.64
C ASP A 242 -6.65 -9.45 -19.44
N GLY A 243 -5.34 -9.34 -19.66
CA GLY A 243 -4.33 -9.17 -18.64
C GLY A 243 -4.58 -8.02 -17.67
N VAL A 244 -4.39 -8.27 -16.38
CA VAL A 244 -4.45 -7.25 -15.33
C VAL A 244 -3.12 -6.51 -15.28
N MET A 245 -3.12 -5.20 -15.49
CA MET A 245 -1.90 -4.40 -15.61
C MET A 245 -1.53 -3.62 -14.38
N CYS A 246 -2.51 -3.24 -13.60
CA CYS A 246 -2.31 -2.48 -12.36
C CYS A 246 -3.33 -2.87 -11.31
N LEU A 247 -2.93 -2.80 -10.06
CA LEU A 247 -3.79 -3.06 -8.92
C LEU A 247 -3.40 -2.19 -7.72
N GLN A 248 -4.39 -1.92 -6.90
CA GLN A 248 -4.21 -1.39 -5.55
C GLN A 248 -5.34 -1.93 -4.67
N PHE A 249 -5.06 -2.19 -3.41
CA PHE A 249 -6.06 -2.69 -2.48
C PHE A 249 -5.93 -2.06 -1.09
N ASP A 250 -7.03 -2.08 -0.36
CA ASP A 250 -7.12 -1.78 1.06
C ASP A 250 -7.73 -2.95 1.84
N GLU A 251 -8.23 -2.72 3.06
CA GLU A 251 -8.88 -3.78 3.85
C GLU A 251 -10.20 -4.27 3.23
N SER A 252 -10.88 -3.45 2.44
CA SER A 252 -12.23 -3.67 1.94
C SER A 252 -12.31 -3.90 0.45
N PHE A 253 -11.55 -3.12 -0.31
CA PHE A 253 -11.62 -3.08 -1.76
C PHE A 253 -10.28 -3.45 -2.39
N LEU A 254 -10.37 -4.19 -3.49
CA LEU A 254 -9.31 -4.35 -4.46
C LEU A 254 -9.79 -3.69 -5.76
N ILE A 255 -8.96 -2.83 -6.34
CA ILE A 255 -9.25 -2.18 -7.62
C ILE A 255 -8.16 -2.60 -8.60
N THR A 256 -8.59 -3.00 -9.80
CA THR A 256 -7.71 -3.52 -10.85
C THR A 256 -8.01 -2.86 -12.17
N GLY A 257 -6.97 -2.57 -12.95
CA GLY A 257 -7.07 -2.09 -14.32
C GLY A 257 -6.46 -3.10 -15.28
N SER A 258 -7.04 -3.22 -16.47
CA SER A 258 -6.72 -4.30 -17.40
C SER A 258 -6.53 -3.85 -18.84
N TYR A 259 -5.97 -4.73 -19.64
CA TYR A 259 -5.93 -4.63 -21.10
C TYR A 259 -7.33 -4.65 -21.74
N ASP A 260 -8.34 -5.17 -21.05
CA ASP A 260 -9.74 -5.15 -21.49
C ASP A 260 -10.39 -3.75 -21.43
N ASN A 261 -9.58 -2.69 -21.23
CA ASN A 261 -9.97 -1.28 -21.13
C ASN A 261 -10.88 -0.94 -19.95
N THR A 262 -11.11 -1.88 -19.02
CA THR A 262 -11.98 -1.70 -17.87
C THR A 262 -11.20 -1.61 -16.57
N VAL A 263 -11.84 -1.00 -15.58
CA VAL A 263 -11.41 -1.03 -14.20
C VAL A 263 -12.48 -1.76 -13.38
N LYS A 264 -12.06 -2.71 -12.56
CA LYS A 264 -12.99 -3.46 -11.71
C LYS A 264 -12.70 -3.20 -10.24
N VAL A 265 -13.78 -3.08 -9.48
CA VAL A 265 -13.77 -2.91 -8.02
C VAL A 265 -14.29 -4.20 -7.40
N TRP A 266 -13.47 -4.82 -6.58
CA TRP A 266 -13.76 -6.11 -5.96
C TRP A 266 -13.87 -5.99 -4.45
N ASN A 267 -14.68 -6.82 -3.84
CA ASN A 267 -14.66 -7.03 -2.41
C ASN A 267 -13.54 -8.02 -2.06
N VAL A 268 -12.56 -7.60 -1.26
CA VAL A 268 -11.40 -8.43 -0.89
C VAL A 268 -11.80 -9.67 -0.07
N GLU A 269 -12.87 -9.58 0.73
CA GLU A 269 -13.30 -10.70 1.58
C GLU A 269 -14.09 -11.74 0.80
N THR A 270 -15.08 -11.30 -0.01
CA THR A 270 -15.95 -12.22 -0.75
C THR A 270 -15.41 -12.64 -2.11
N GLY A 271 -14.58 -11.80 -2.73
CA GLY A 271 -14.07 -12.01 -4.09
C GLY A 271 -15.04 -11.57 -5.19
N GLU A 272 -16.19 -11.00 -4.82
CA GLU A 272 -17.18 -10.54 -5.77
C GLU A 272 -16.77 -9.24 -6.45
N CYS A 273 -16.98 -9.16 -7.76
CA CYS A 273 -16.85 -7.92 -8.51
C CYS A 273 -18.04 -7.02 -8.22
N LEU A 274 -17.78 -5.95 -7.47
CA LEU A 274 -18.83 -5.00 -7.07
C LEU A 274 -19.21 -4.06 -8.20
N ARG A 275 -18.22 -3.66 -9.03
CA ARG A 275 -18.43 -2.71 -10.13
C ARG A 275 -17.41 -2.92 -11.24
N THR A 276 -17.83 -2.62 -12.45
CA THR A 276 -16.96 -2.46 -13.62
C THR A 276 -17.10 -1.02 -14.11
N LEU A 277 -15.98 -0.30 -14.17
CA LEU A 277 -15.91 1.06 -14.68
C LEU A 277 -15.43 0.99 -16.12
N ALA A 278 -16.31 1.34 -17.04
CA ALA A 278 -16.02 1.44 -18.47
C ALA A 278 -15.94 2.90 -18.89
N GLY A 279 -15.09 3.22 -19.87
CA GLY A 279 -14.97 4.58 -20.39
C GLY A 279 -13.58 4.94 -20.91
N HIS A 280 -12.54 4.16 -20.61
CA HIS A 280 -11.28 4.24 -21.34
C HIS A 280 -11.41 3.54 -22.69
N ALA A 281 -10.78 4.12 -23.71
CA ALA A 281 -10.81 3.57 -25.06
C ALA A 281 -9.73 2.51 -25.31
N LEU A 282 -8.69 2.51 -24.48
CA LEU A 282 -7.57 1.57 -24.55
C LEU A 282 -7.21 1.07 -23.15
N CYS A 283 -6.26 0.15 -23.08
CA CYS A 283 -5.73 -0.50 -21.89
C CYS A 283 -5.46 0.46 -20.72
N VAL A 284 -5.92 0.07 -19.53
CA VAL A 284 -5.67 0.80 -18.27
C VAL A 284 -4.38 0.29 -17.64
N ARG A 285 -3.32 1.11 -17.69
CA ARG A 285 -1.98 0.77 -17.20
C ARG A 285 -1.65 1.30 -15.81
N ALA A 286 -2.37 2.33 -15.36
CA ALA A 286 -2.12 2.97 -14.10
C ALA A 286 -3.40 3.17 -13.31
N LEU A 287 -3.32 2.99 -12.00
CA LEU A 287 -4.38 3.36 -11.08
C LEU A 287 -3.80 3.71 -9.71
N HIS A 288 -4.45 4.65 -9.06
CA HIS A 288 -4.24 4.96 -7.65
C HIS A 288 -5.55 5.47 -7.05
N PHE A 289 -5.91 5.01 -5.84
CA PHE A 289 -7.12 5.45 -5.16
C PHE A 289 -6.88 5.82 -3.70
N ASP A 290 -7.68 6.75 -3.22
CA ASP A 290 -7.80 7.13 -1.81
C ASP A 290 -9.24 6.88 -1.30
N GLU A 291 -9.56 7.36 -0.09
CA GLU A 291 -10.92 7.21 0.47
C GLU A 291 -12.01 7.92 -0.35
N ALA A 292 -11.66 8.92 -1.16
CA ALA A 292 -12.60 9.81 -1.84
C ALA A 292 -12.71 9.52 -3.34
N LYS A 293 -11.62 9.19 -4.01
CA LYS A 293 -11.54 9.12 -5.47
C LYS A 293 -10.59 8.03 -5.94
N LEU A 294 -10.80 7.60 -7.17
CA LEU A 294 -9.91 6.77 -7.95
C LEU A 294 -9.43 7.57 -9.15
N ILE A 295 -8.15 7.51 -9.46
CA ILE A 295 -7.58 8.07 -10.68
C ILE A 295 -6.98 6.92 -11.48
N THR A 296 -7.26 6.91 -12.78
CA THR A 296 -6.75 5.91 -13.72
C THR A 296 -6.05 6.56 -14.88
N GLY A 297 -5.00 5.92 -15.39
CA GLY A 297 -4.27 6.30 -16.57
C GLY A 297 -4.31 5.19 -17.61
N SER A 298 -4.46 5.55 -18.87
CA SER A 298 -4.64 4.63 -19.97
C SER A 298 -3.76 4.93 -21.16
N MET A 299 -3.57 3.91 -21.99
CA MET A 299 -2.92 4.06 -23.30
C MET A 299 -3.73 4.95 -24.27
N ASP A 300 -4.98 5.32 -23.92
CA ASP A 300 -5.78 6.30 -24.66
C ASP A 300 -5.32 7.76 -24.43
N ARG A 301 -4.14 7.97 -23.79
CA ARG A 301 -3.50 9.27 -23.50
C ARG A 301 -4.22 10.10 -22.45
N THR A 302 -5.24 9.55 -21.79
CA THR A 302 -6.05 10.26 -20.81
C THR A 302 -5.86 9.73 -19.40
N LEU A 303 -6.11 10.64 -18.46
CA LEU A 303 -6.33 10.30 -17.05
C LEU A 303 -7.80 10.53 -16.74
N LYS A 304 -8.43 9.62 -15.99
CA LYS A 304 -9.81 9.76 -15.56
C LYS A 304 -9.91 9.72 -14.05
N ILE A 305 -10.72 10.62 -13.51
CA ILE A 305 -11.03 10.70 -12.08
C ILE A 305 -12.43 10.13 -11.89
N TRP A 306 -12.55 9.13 -11.02
CA TRP A 306 -13.78 8.40 -10.78
C TRP A 306 -14.21 8.51 -9.33
N ASN A 307 -15.51 8.53 -9.11
CA ASN A 307 -16.07 8.10 -7.85
C ASN A 307 -16.30 6.58 -7.91
N TYR A 308 -15.39 5.79 -7.33
CA TYR A 308 -15.49 4.33 -7.41
C TYR A 308 -16.61 3.74 -6.57
N HIS A 309 -17.22 4.52 -5.65
CA HIS A 309 -18.42 4.12 -4.92
C HIS A 309 -19.68 4.22 -5.77
N THR A 310 -19.79 5.21 -6.65
CA THR A 310 -20.94 5.38 -7.56
C THR A 310 -20.68 4.79 -8.94
N GLY A 311 -19.43 4.66 -9.34
CA GLY A 311 -19.02 4.22 -10.67
C GLY A 311 -18.95 5.34 -11.71
N GLN A 312 -19.21 6.59 -11.33
CA GLN A 312 -19.25 7.73 -12.25
C GLN A 312 -17.84 8.28 -12.52
N CYS A 313 -17.56 8.58 -13.80
CA CYS A 313 -16.39 9.35 -14.19
C CYS A 313 -16.70 10.83 -13.92
N ILE A 314 -15.93 11.44 -13.01
CA ILE A 314 -16.09 12.84 -12.59
C ILE A 314 -15.42 13.77 -13.61
N ARG A 315 -14.20 13.42 -14.05
CA ARG A 315 -13.39 14.29 -14.92
C ARG A 315 -12.42 13.47 -15.75
N THR A 316 -12.17 13.92 -16.98
CA THR A 316 -11.10 13.41 -17.84
C THR A 316 -10.05 14.51 -18.02
N LEU A 317 -8.78 14.16 -17.81
CA LEU A 317 -7.62 15.06 -18.02
C LEU A 317 -6.92 14.62 -19.29
N GLN A 318 -6.62 15.59 -20.15
CA GLN A 318 -5.89 15.41 -21.41
C GLN A 318 -4.64 16.28 -21.38
N GLY A 319 -3.57 15.81 -22.01
CA GLY A 319 -2.32 16.59 -22.07
C GLY A 319 -1.09 15.79 -22.47
N HIS A 320 -1.04 14.49 -22.16
CA HIS A 320 0.00 13.61 -22.70
C HIS A 320 -0.20 13.37 -24.19
N THR A 321 0.89 13.30 -24.94
CA THR A 321 0.87 13.05 -26.38
C THR A 321 0.82 11.57 -26.72
N ASP A 322 1.12 10.70 -25.74
CA ASP A 322 1.06 9.25 -25.86
C ASP A 322 0.52 8.61 -24.56
N GLY A 323 0.41 7.28 -24.52
CA GLY A 323 -0.21 6.52 -23.46
C GLY A 323 0.31 6.83 -22.05
N VAL A 324 -0.60 6.92 -21.08
CA VAL A 324 -0.25 7.11 -19.66
C VAL A 324 -0.02 5.75 -19.02
N VAL A 325 1.19 5.53 -18.52
CA VAL A 325 1.64 4.23 -17.99
C VAL A 325 1.63 4.19 -16.46
N THR A 326 1.84 5.33 -15.82
CA THR A 326 1.96 5.41 -14.37
C THR A 326 1.36 6.70 -13.84
N LEU A 327 0.89 6.65 -12.62
CA LEU A 327 0.44 7.83 -11.88
C LEU A 327 0.65 7.64 -10.39
N ASP A 328 0.76 8.75 -9.69
CA ASP A 328 0.70 8.85 -8.24
C ASP A 328 0.11 10.20 -7.85
N PHE A 329 -0.57 10.31 -6.69
CA PHE A 329 -1.13 11.57 -6.26
C PHE A 329 -1.16 11.72 -4.74
N ASP A 330 -1.14 12.96 -4.29
CA ASP A 330 -1.44 13.36 -2.92
C ASP A 330 -2.67 14.29 -2.88
N SER A 331 -2.88 14.98 -1.76
CA SER A 331 -3.98 15.93 -1.62
C SER A 331 -3.83 17.19 -2.48
N ARG A 332 -2.64 17.49 -3.02
CA ARG A 332 -2.27 18.73 -3.71
C ARG A 332 -2.03 18.53 -5.20
N VAL A 333 -1.31 17.50 -5.56
CA VAL A 333 -0.84 17.25 -6.92
C VAL A 333 -1.08 15.81 -7.35
N LEU A 334 -1.35 15.65 -8.64
CA LEU A 334 -1.29 14.40 -9.36
C LEU A 334 -0.06 14.43 -10.26
N VAL A 335 0.67 13.33 -10.30
CA VAL A 335 1.83 13.14 -11.18
C VAL A 335 1.55 11.97 -12.09
N SER A 336 1.86 12.12 -13.37
CA SER A 336 1.69 11.06 -14.37
C SER A 336 2.92 10.92 -15.25
N GLY A 337 3.29 9.70 -15.57
CA GLY A 337 4.36 9.36 -16.50
C GLY A 337 3.80 8.62 -17.71
N SER A 338 4.40 8.83 -18.86
CA SER A 338 3.88 8.42 -20.15
C SER A 338 4.93 7.79 -21.07
N VAL A 339 4.43 7.15 -22.10
CA VAL A 339 5.19 6.65 -23.25
C VAL A 339 5.89 7.80 -24.00
N ASP A 340 5.35 9.03 -23.90
CA ASP A 340 5.96 10.24 -24.48
C ASP A 340 7.25 10.69 -23.77
N SER A 341 7.83 9.87 -22.90
CA SER A 341 9.04 10.12 -22.09
C SER A 341 8.95 11.32 -21.15
N THR A 342 7.77 11.91 -20.97
CA THR A 342 7.55 13.04 -20.09
C THR A 342 6.82 12.65 -18.79
N ILE A 343 7.02 13.49 -17.79
CA ILE A 343 6.25 13.44 -16.54
C ILE A 343 5.43 14.72 -16.46
N LYS A 344 4.13 14.60 -16.18
CA LYS A 344 3.26 15.75 -16.00
C LYS A 344 2.79 15.85 -14.56
N ILE A 345 2.79 17.08 -14.05
CA ILE A 345 2.35 17.46 -12.72
C ILE A 345 1.08 18.29 -12.87
N TRP A 346 0.00 17.80 -12.28
CA TRP A 346 -1.31 18.43 -12.31
C TRP A 346 -1.65 18.96 -10.93
N ASN A 347 -1.80 20.25 -10.79
CA ASN A 347 -2.15 20.89 -9.53
C ASN A 347 -3.68 20.87 -9.35
N PHE A 348 -4.18 20.25 -8.28
CA PHE A 348 -5.61 20.16 -8.03
C PHE A 348 -6.25 21.51 -7.67
N ALA A 349 -5.49 22.44 -7.08
CA ALA A 349 -6.01 23.74 -6.67
C ALA A 349 -6.11 24.72 -7.83
N THR A 350 -5.05 24.80 -8.66
CA THR A 350 -4.98 25.77 -9.79
C THR A 350 -5.48 25.18 -11.10
N GLY A 351 -5.48 23.85 -11.23
CA GLY A 351 -5.77 23.17 -12.49
C GLY A 351 -4.63 23.21 -13.51
N GLU A 352 -3.50 23.81 -13.14
CA GLU A 352 -2.33 23.90 -14.01
C GLU A 352 -1.66 22.55 -14.24
N CYS A 353 -1.14 22.36 -15.44
CA CYS A 353 -0.35 21.21 -15.83
C CYS A 353 1.06 21.64 -16.20
N THR A 354 2.07 21.13 -15.50
CA THR A 354 3.48 21.37 -15.82
C THR A 354 4.14 20.08 -16.29
N THR A 355 5.14 20.21 -17.18
CA THR A 355 5.82 19.06 -17.77
C THR A 355 7.28 19.05 -17.33
N LEU A 356 7.76 17.88 -16.87
CA LEU A 356 9.18 17.60 -16.64
C LEU A 356 9.69 16.77 -17.81
N THR A 357 10.81 17.20 -18.37
CA THR A 357 11.51 16.53 -19.47
C THR A 357 12.93 16.15 -19.04
N GLY A 358 13.45 15.04 -19.54
CA GLY A 358 14.83 14.60 -19.23
C GLY A 358 15.04 13.11 -19.23
N HIS A 359 13.98 12.28 -19.23
CA HIS A 359 14.08 10.88 -19.64
C HIS A 359 14.15 10.81 -21.17
N SER A 360 14.90 9.85 -21.68
CA SER A 360 15.04 9.63 -23.13
C SER A 360 14.10 8.56 -23.67
N ASP A 361 13.41 7.84 -22.81
CA ASP A 361 12.48 6.78 -23.17
C ASP A 361 11.28 6.77 -22.19
N LEU A 362 10.33 5.90 -22.42
CA LEU A 362 9.08 5.69 -21.70
C LEU A 362 9.28 5.71 -20.16
N VAL A 363 8.40 6.43 -19.44
CA VAL A 363 8.41 6.50 -17.98
C VAL A 363 7.45 5.44 -17.40
N ASN A 364 8.01 4.36 -16.85
CA ASN A 364 7.25 3.21 -16.36
C ASN A 364 6.64 3.41 -14.98
N LYS A 365 7.34 4.11 -14.09
CA LYS A 365 6.87 4.33 -12.73
C LYS A 365 7.23 5.71 -12.24
N VAL A 366 6.25 6.36 -11.60
CA VAL A 366 6.45 7.60 -10.83
C VAL A 366 5.96 7.37 -9.42
N GLN A 367 6.63 8.02 -8.45
CA GLN A 367 6.19 8.03 -7.07
C GLN A 367 6.61 9.32 -6.38
N LEU A 368 5.64 9.94 -5.70
CA LEU A 368 5.87 11.11 -4.86
C LEU A 368 6.75 10.74 -3.68
N TYR A 369 7.75 11.58 -3.41
CA TYR A 369 8.69 11.41 -2.31
C TYR A 369 8.80 12.71 -1.52
N LYS A 370 8.58 12.64 -0.22
CA LYS A 370 8.42 13.82 0.61
C LYS A 370 7.34 14.76 0.01
N LYS A 371 7.31 16.02 0.39
CA LYS A 371 6.26 16.94 -0.08
C LYS A 371 6.53 17.57 -1.44
N THR A 372 7.79 17.64 -1.86
CA THR A 372 8.24 18.42 -3.02
C THR A 372 9.07 17.64 -4.02
N MET A 373 9.27 16.35 -3.76
CA MET A 373 10.13 15.52 -4.58
C MET A 373 9.37 14.39 -5.25
N LEU A 374 9.93 13.86 -6.32
CA LEU A 374 9.37 12.78 -7.13
C LEU A 374 10.49 11.87 -7.60
N PHE A 375 10.32 10.57 -7.47
CA PHE A 375 11.13 9.57 -8.17
C PHE A 375 10.44 9.09 -9.43
N SER A 376 11.21 8.87 -10.49
CA SER A 376 10.74 8.26 -11.73
C SER A 376 11.68 7.16 -12.21
N ALA A 377 11.13 6.11 -12.78
CA ALA A 377 11.86 5.00 -13.40
C ALA A 377 11.46 4.89 -14.87
N SER A 378 12.43 4.61 -15.74
CA SER A 378 12.25 4.65 -17.19
C SER A 378 12.90 3.46 -17.89
N ASP A 379 12.45 3.23 -19.12
CA ASP A 379 13.05 2.30 -20.09
C ASP A 379 14.46 2.74 -20.51
N ASP A 380 14.87 4.00 -20.24
CA ASP A 380 16.24 4.49 -20.43
C ASP A 380 17.24 3.91 -19.41
N MET A 381 16.84 2.89 -18.61
CA MET A 381 17.62 2.19 -17.59
C MET A 381 18.02 3.07 -16.41
N THR A 382 17.44 4.27 -16.28
CA THR A 382 17.74 5.20 -15.20
C THR A 382 16.56 5.42 -14.27
N VAL A 383 16.88 5.83 -13.05
CA VAL A 383 15.92 6.37 -12.09
C VAL A 383 16.33 7.79 -11.79
N LYS A 384 15.39 8.72 -11.81
CA LYS A 384 15.65 10.13 -11.57
C LYS A 384 14.88 10.65 -10.39
N LEU A 385 15.54 11.50 -9.60
CA LEU A 385 14.94 12.27 -8.53
C LEU A 385 14.74 13.71 -9.02
N TRP A 386 13.52 14.21 -8.87
CA TRP A 386 13.11 15.53 -9.31
C TRP A 386 12.62 16.37 -8.14
N ASP A 387 12.87 17.67 -8.21
CA ASP A 387 12.17 18.65 -7.39
C ASP A 387 10.97 19.20 -8.19
N ILE A 388 9.79 19.03 -7.66
CA ILE A 388 8.52 19.49 -8.24
C ILE A 388 8.46 21.02 -8.28
N THR A 389 9.08 21.69 -7.28
CA THR A 389 9.03 23.16 -7.14
C THR A 389 9.92 23.85 -8.16
N THR A 390 11.17 23.41 -8.28
CA THR A 390 12.15 23.97 -9.23
C THR A 390 12.01 23.37 -10.63
N ARG A 391 11.29 22.24 -10.76
CA ARG A 391 11.10 21.48 -12.00
C ARG A 391 12.40 20.95 -12.60
N THR A 392 13.38 20.68 -11.76
CA THR A 392 14.71 20.20 -12.16
C THR A 392 14.96 18.77 -11.71
N CYS A 393 15.76 18.03 -12.48
CA CYS A 393 16.30 16.75 -12.06
C CYS A 393 17.46 17.00 -11.10
N ILE A 394 17.30 16.55 -9.86
CA ILE A 394 18.32 16.69 -8.81
C ILE A 394 19.40 15.62 -8.99
N GLN A 395 18.98 14.38 -9.26
CA GLN A 395 19.88 13.23 -9.28
C GLN A 395 19.41 12.17 -10.27
N THR A 396 20.37 11.47 -10.88
CA THR A 396 20.12 10.31 -11.74
C THR A 396 20.85 9.10 -11.15
N LEU A 397 20.10 8.05 -10.84
CA LEU A 397 20.61 6.77 -10.36
C LEU A 397 20.83 5.87 -11.58
N THR A 398 22.08 5.44 -11.78
CA THR A 398 22.49 4.56 -12.87
C THR A 398 23.07 3.27 -12.32
N GLY A 399 22.84 2.15 -12.98
CA GLY A 399 23.37 0.85 -12.54
C GLY A 399 22.54 -0.35 -12.96
N HIS A 400 21.28 -0.18 -13.36
CA HIS A 400 20.55 -1.22 -14.07
C HIS A 400 21.09 -1.34 -15.50
N ILE A 401 21.14 -2.57 -16.02
CA ILE A 401 21.52 -2.88 -17.41
C ILE A 401 20.30 -3.24 -18.27
N GLY A 402 19.12 -3.25 -17.68
CA GLY A 402 17.84 -3.43 -18.33
C GLY A 402 16.85 -2.31 -17.96
N ARG A 403 15.78 -2.22 -18.72
CA ARG A 403 14.70 -1.25 -18.54
C ARG A 403 14.12 -1.33 -17.14
N VAL A 404 14.00 -0.19 -16.43
CA VAL A 404 13.46 -0.15 -15.07
C VAL A 404 11.94 -0.07 -15.13
N GLN A 405 11.27 -1.14 -14.70
CA GLN A 405 9.82 -1.27 -14.80
C GLN A 405 9.07 -0.81 -13.54
N SER A 406 9.70 -0.93 -12.39
CA SER A 406 9.04 -0.65 -11.13
C SER A 406 9.96 0.07 -10.14
N LEU A 407 9.33 0.89 -9.29
CA LEU A 407 9.99 1.67 -8.27
C LEU A 407 9.07 1.83 -7.08
N GLN A 408 9.64 1.73 -5.87
CA GLN A 408 8.97 2.14 -4.63
C GLN A 408 9.94 2.81 -3.66
N THR A 409 9.46 3.84 -2.96
CA THR A 409 10.22 4.56 -1.93
C THR A 409 9.64 4.32 -0.54
N SER A 410 10.51 4.35 0.48
CA SER A 410 10.06 4.30 1.88
C SER A 410 9.41 5.61 2.36
N GLY A 411 9.37 6.66 1.54
CA GLY A 411 8.96 7.99 1.96
C GLY A 411 9.84 8.52 3.08
N ASP A 412 9.21 9.04 4.13
CA ASP A 412 9.93 9.52 5.34
C ASP A 412 10.32 8.38 6.30
N ALA A 413 9.94 7.13 5.98
CA ALA A 413 10.24 6.01 6.86
C ALA A 413 11.71 5.58 6.75
N LEU A 414 12.39 5.53 7.90
CA LEU A 414 13.72 4.95 7.99
C LEU A 414 13.62 3.42 8.04
N ILE A 415 14.36 2.76 7.17
CA ILE A 415 14.42 1.31 7.06
C ILE A 415 15.76 0.82 7.60
N SER A 416 15.72 -0.27 8.38
CA SER A 416 16.92 -0.96 8.85
C SER A 416 17.52 -1.77 7.71
N ILE A 417 18.77 -1.48 7.37
CA ILE A 417 19.53 -2.20 6.34
C ILE A 417 20.85 -2.69 6.94
N LEU A 418 21.18 -3.97 6.72
CA LEU A 418 22.47 -4.51 7.03
C LEU A 418 23.47 -4.08 5.96
N THR A 419 24.44 -3.25 6.32
CA THR A 419 25.50 -2.79 5.44
C THR A 419 26.81 -3.46 5.81
N LYS A 420 27.49 -4.08 4.82
CA LYS A 420 28.87 -4.55 4.99
C LYS A 420 29.80 -3.35 5.07
N ARG A 421 30.59 -3.27 6.11
CA ARG A 421 31.60 -2.22 6.28
C ARG A 421 32.61 -2.33 5.13
N ARG A 422 32.55 -1.42 4.16
CA ARG A 422 33.66 -1.29 3.20
C ARG A 422 34.88 -0.83 3.98
N PRO A 423 36.02 -1.51 3.90
CA PRO A 423 37.24 -1.00 4.49
C PRO A 423 37.57 0.35 3.86
N ASN A 424 37.72 1.35 4.72
CA ASN A 424 38.01 2.72 4.33
C ASN A 424 39.32 2.74 3.54
N ARG A 425 39.25 2.82 2.22
CA ARG A 425 40.44 3.08 1.38
C ARG A 425 40.78 4.56 1.54
N SER A 426 41.38 4.92 2.68
CA SER A 426 42.15 6.13 2.77
C SER A 426 43.33 5.98 1.82
N ARG A 427 43.31 6.71 0.71
CA ARG A 427 44.47 6.92 -0.14
C ARG A 427 45.48 7.76 0.66
N THR A 428 46.30 7.13 1.44
CA THR A 428 47.61 7.66 1.78
C THR A 428 48.59 7.09 0.76
N LEU A 429 48.98 7.93 -0.15
CA LEU A 429 50.22 7.74 -0.91
C LEU A 429 51.34 7.84 0.10
N ASP A 430 51.94 6.71 0.48
CA ASP A 430 53.29 6.74 1.01
C ASP A 430 54.05 5.46 0.63
N ASN A 431 55.36 5.69 0.47
CA ASN A 431 56.34 4.85 -0.16
C ASN A 431 56.57 3.50 0.53
N GLY A 432 56.73 2.51 -0.29
CA GLY A 432 57.43 1.25 -0.22
C GLY A 432 58.04 0.78 1.11
N GLN A 433 57.52 -0.36 1.61
CA GLN A 433 58.28 -1.50 2.07
C GLN A 433 57.36 -2.69 2.31
N HIS A 434 57.65 -3.81 1.65
CA HIS A 434 56.95 -5.07 1.80
C HIS A 434 57.25 -5.74 3.15
N SER A 435 56.20 -6.10 3.89
CA SER A 435 56.23 -7.21 4.84
C SER A 435 54.90 -7.97 4.74
N PRO A 436 54.89 -9.30 4.60
CA PRO A 436 53.68 -10.09 4.56
C PRO A 436 53.15 -10.27 5.99
N ALA A 437 52.18 -9.47 6.38
CA ALA A 437 51.39 -9.74 7.59
C ALA A 437 50.30 -10.75 7.24
N TYR A 438 50.33 -11.89 7.87
CA TYR A 438 49.25 -12.86 7.98
C TYR A 438 48.03 -12.14 8.59
N ASP A 439 47.01 -11.90 7.78
CA ASP A 439 45.74 -11.33 8.23
C ASP A 439 44.87 -12.46 8.77
N SER A 440 44.90 -12.60 10.09
CA SER A 440 43.97 -13.44 10.82
C SER A 440 42.59 -12.83 10.76
N GLY A 441 41.70 -13.50 10.05
CA GLY A 441 40.24 -13.39 9.98
C GLY A 441 39.58 -12.17 10.66
N SER A 442 39.43 -11.08 9.96
CA SER A 442 38.48 -10.04 10.35
C SER A 442 37.07 -10.54 10.05
N SER A 443 36.33 -10.91 11.09
CA SER A 443 34.89 -11.11 11.02
C SER A 443 34.27 -9.88 10.39
N ASP A 444 33.64 -10.02 9.21
CA ASP A 444 32.86 -9.01 8.56
C ASP A 444 31.72 -8.57 9.50
N SER A 445 31.95 -7.52 10.28
CA SER A 445 30.94 -6.96 11.16
C SER A 445 29.92 -6.20 10.32
N GLU A 446 28.79 -6.84 10.07
CA GLU A 446 27.63 -6.16 9.48
C GLU A 446 27.11 -5.11 10.48
N THR A 447 26.96 -3.88 10.02
CA THR A 447 26.38 -2.79 10.82
C THR A 447 24.98 -2.49 10.35
N ARG A 448 24.04 -2.38 11.30
CA ARG A 448 22.68 -1.92 11.05
C ARG A 448 22.68 -0.41 10.90
N THR A 449 22.18 0.08 9.76
CA THR A 449 21.97 1.51 9.51
C THR A 449 20.51 1.76 9.17
N MET A 450 20.00 2.86 9.70
CA MET A 450 18.61 3.30 9.45
C MET A 450 18.65 4.44 8.44
N MET A 451 18.00 4.26 7.29
CA MET A 451 17.98 5.25 6.22
C MET A 451 16.71 5.14 5.38
N PRO A 452 16.27 6.22 4.70
CA PRO A 452 15.24 6.11 3.69
C PRO A 452 15.81 5.41 2.45
N ILE A 453 15.01 4.52 1.87
CA ILE A 453 15.43 3.70 0.72
C ILE A 453 14.49 3.86 -0.47
N VAL A 454 15.07 3.61 -1.65
CA VAL A 454 14.35 3.36 -2.90
C VAL A 454 14.69 1.97 -3.38
N ILE A 455 13.69 1.22 -3.80
CA ILE A 455 13.84 -0.10 -4.40
C ILE A 455 13.35 -0.02 -5.84
N THR A 456 14.12 -0.59 -6.75
CA THR A 456 13.82 -0.62 -8.18
C THR A 456 13.88 -2.04 -8.70
N GLY A 457 12.97 -2.38 -9.62
CA GLY A 457 12.95 -3.66 -10.32
C GLY A 457 13.04 -3.42 -11.82
N ALA A 458 13.85 -4.24 -12.51
CA ALA A 458 14.14 -4.05 -13.92
C ALA A 458 14.09 -5.36 -14.73
N LEU A 459 14.09 -5.21 -16.05
CA LEU A 459 14.13 -6.34 -16.98
C LEU A 459 15.52 -7.03 -17.03
N ASP A 460 16.48 -6.57 -16.24
CA ASP A 460 17.75 -7.28 -15.98
C ASP A 460 17.63 -8.39 -14.92
N ASN A 461 16.39 -8.80 -14.59
CA ASN A 461 16.03 -9.84 -13.62
C ASN A 461 16.40 -9.50 -12.17
N THR A 462 16.81 -8.26 -11.88
CA THR A 462 17.29 -7.85 -10.56
C THR A 462 16.41 -6.80 -9.92
N LEU A 463 16.47 -6.79 -8.56
CA LEU A 463 16.05 -5.62 -7.81
C LEU A 463 17.30 -4.92 -7.26
N LYS A 464 17.26 -3.60 -7.21
CA LYS A 464 18.33 -2.81 -6.60
C LYS A 464 17.78 -1.93 -5.49
N VAL A 465 18.55 -1.82 -4.42
CA VAL A 465 18.23 -1.00 -3.25
C VAL A 465 19.20 0.18 -3.23
N TRP A 466 18.66 1.37 -3.07
CA TRP A 466 19.38 2.63 -3.08
C TRP A 466 19.06 3.45 -1.82
N ASN A 467 20.01 4.24 -1.36
CA ASN A 467 19.72 5.29 -0.39
C ASN A 467 18.95 6.42 -1.07
N ALA A 468 17.76 6.77 -0.57
CA ALA A 468 16.90 7.78 -1.17
C ALA A 468 17.42 9.22 -1.05
N GLU A 469 18.34 9.49 -0.11
CA GLU A 469 18.90 10.83 0.12
C GLU A 469 20.21 11.06 -0.63
N THR A 470 21.11 10.08 -0.56
CA THR A 470 22.43 10.20 -1.20
C THR A 470 22.46 9.65 -2.61
N GLY A 471 21.48 8.78 -2.97
CA GLY A 471 21.46 8.07 -4.24
C GLY A 471 22.47 6.93 -4.35
N ASP A 472 23.16 6.61 -3.24
CA ASP A 472 24.14 5.54 -3.23
C ASP A 472 23.47 4.19 -3.44
N TYR A 473 24.11 3.40 -4.30
CA TYR A 473 23.78 2.00 -4.46
C TYR A 473 24.15 1.20 -3.21
N LEU A 474 23.18 0.48 -2.63
CA LEU A 474 23.36 -0.31 -1.42
C LEU A 474 23.51 -1.81 -1.74
N ARG A 475 22.61 -2.35 -2.56
CA ARG A 475 22.51 -3.79 -2.76
C ARG A 475 21.75 -4.17 -4.03
N THR A 476 22.13 -5.32 -4.64
CA THR A 476 21.32 -6.01 -5.66
C THR A 476 20.75 -7.30 -5.09
N LEU A 477 19.47 -7.57 -5.33
CA LEU A 477 18.79 -8.81 -5.01
C LEU A 477 18.68 -9.65 -6.29
N PHE A 478 19.25 -10.85 -6.25
CA PHE A 478 19.24 -11.81 -7.35
C PHE A 478 18.33 -12.98 -7.03
N GLY A 479 17.65 -13.53 -8.04
CA GLY A 479 16.86 -14.75 -7.85
C GLY A 479 15.71 -14.93 -8.82
N HIS A 480 15.20 -13.87 -9.48
CA HIS A 480 14.27 -14.02 -10.59
C HIS A 480 15.00 -14.53 -11.84
N GLU A 481 14.32 -15.40 -12.58
CA GLU A 481 14.83 -15.98 -13.83
C GLU A 481 14.53 -15.09 -15.03
N ASN A 482 13.52 -14.21 -14.88
CA ASN A 482 13.08 -13.27 -15.91
C ASN A 482 12.86 -11.88 -15.33
N GLY A 483 12.59 -10.90 -16.21
CA GLY A 483 12.44 -9.50 -15.85
C GLY A 483 11.45 -9.25 -14.72
N VAL A 484 11.82 -8.40 -13.78
CA VAL A 484 10.97 -7.94 -12.69
C VAL A 484 10.07 -6.83 -13.19
N TRP A 485 8.77 -7.08 -13.19
CA TRP A 485 7.79 -6.14 -13.72
C TRP A 485 7.16 -5.24 -12.66
N SER A 486 6.94 -5.76 -11.48
CA SER A 486 6.28 -5.02 -10.40
C SER A 486 6.91 -5.34 -9.06
N LEU A 487 6.89 -4.36 -8.17
CA LEU A 487 7.34 -4.53 -6.79
C LEU A 487 6.44 -3.76 -5.81
N ALA A 488 6.38 -4.28 -4.60
CA ALA A 488 5.78 -3.65 -3.45
C ALA A 488 6.64 -3.93 -2.23
N PHE A 489 6.77 -3.00 -1.29
CA PHE A 489 7.48 -3.28 -0.06
C PHE A 489 6.87 -2.57 1.16
N ASP A 490 7.12 -3.14 2.31
CA ASP A 490 6.90 -2.54 3.62
C ASP A 490 8.22 -2.47 4.40
N LYS A 491 8.15 -2.15 5.69
CA LYS A 491 9.37 -2.06 6.53
C LYS A 491 10.10 -3.39 6.73
N LEU A 492 9.42 -4.51 6.54
CA LEU A 492 9.90 -5.85 6.83
C LEU A 492 10.20 -6.66 5.58
N ARG A 493 9.41 -6.45 4.51
CA ARG A 493 9.37 -7.33 3.35
C ARG A 493 9.35 -6.56 2.06
N ILE A 494 10.02 -7.12 1.07
CA ILE A 494 9.90 -6.73 -0.32
C ILE A 494 9.17 -7.86 -1.05
N VAL A 495 8.25 -7.51 -1.93
CA VAL A 495 7.54 -8.46 -2.78
C VAL A 495 7.74 -8.05 -4.22
N SER A 496 8.22 -8.95 -5.05
CA SER A 496 8.47 -8.72 -6.47
C SER A 496 7.73 -9.71 -7.34
N GLY A 497 7.12 -9.22 -8.40
CA GLY A 497 6.46 -10.01 -9.43
C GLY A 497 7.25 -9.97 -10.73
N SER A 498 7.39 -11.12 -11.39
CA SER A 498 8.22 -11.28 -12.56
C SER A 498 7.51 -11.99 -13.71
N LEU A 499 8.07 -11.84 -14.90
CA LEU A 499 7.69 -12.58 -16.11
C LEU A 499 7.93 -14.10 -15.97
N ASP A 500 8.72 -14.55 -14.96
CA ASP A 500 8.93 -15.95 -14.62
C ASP A 500 7.69 -16.61 -13.95
N ARG A 501 6.54 -15.91 -13.90
CA ARG A 501 5.26 -16.36 -13.31
C ARG A 501 5.31 -16.54 -11.79
N THR A 502 6.33 -16.03 -11.14
CA THR A 502 6.51 -16.14 -9.69
C THR A 502 6.45 -14.79 -9.00
N ILE A 503 6.06 -14.84 -7.73
CA ILE A 503 6.21 -13.73 -6.81
C ILE A 503 7.21 -14.14 -5.75
N LYS A 504 8.26 -13.36 -5.55
CA LYS A 504 9.25 -13.61 -4.51
C LYS A 504 9.07 -12.64 -3.35
N VAL A 505 9.26 -13.18 -2.16
CA VAL A 505 9.23 -12.42 -0.91
C VAL A 505 10.63 -12.38 -0.34
N TRP A 506 11.11 -11.17 -0.07
CA TRP A 506 12.46 -10.91 0.40
C TRP A 506 12.41 -10.23 1.76
N ASP A 507 13.40 -10.47 2.58
CA ASP A 507 13.62 -9.70 3.80
C ASP A 507 14.23 -8.33 3.46
N THR A 508 13.62 -7.25 3.94
CA THR A 508 14.09 -5.90 3.63
C THR A 508 15.44 -5.61 4.28
N GLU A 509 15.70 -6.12 5.47
CA GLU A 509 16.93 -5.87 6.22
C GLU A 509 18.13 -6.62 5.64
N SER A 510 18.02 -7.94 5.46
CA SER A 510 19.10 -8.79 4.95
C SER A 510 19.18 -8.78 3.42
N GLY A 511 18.05 -8.61 2.74
CA GLY A 511 17.94 -8.73 1.29
C GLY A 511 17.85 -10.18 0.80
N ASP A 512 17.69 -11.15 1.70
CA ASP A 512 17.57 -12.55 1.35
C ASP A 512 16.18 -12.88 0.80
N CYS A 513 16.13 -13.78 -0.19
CA CYS A 513 14.87 -14.33 -0.65
C CYS A 513 14.32 -15.32 0.38
N LEU A 514 13.24 -14.94 1.06
CA LEU A 514 12.62 -15.79 2.08
C LEU A 514 11.91 -16.99 1.45
N TYR A 515 11.12 -16.75 0.38
CA TYR A 515 10.43 -17.80 -0.37
C TYR A 515 9.77 -17.26 -1.64
N THR A 516 9.31 -18.19 -2.46
CA THR A 516 8.59 -17.93 -3.70
C THR A 516 7.12 -18.33 -3.54
N LEU A 517 6.21 -17.48 -3.96
CA LEU A 517 4.78 -17.75 -4.08
C LEU A 517 4.49 -18.14 -5.52
N SER A 518 3.79 -19.27 -5.69
CA SER A 518 3.30 -19.77 -6.96
C SER A 518 1.77 -19.83 -6.95
N GLY A 519 1.15 -19.92 -8.11
CA GLY A 519 -0.31 -20.00 -8.25
C GLY A 519 -0.88 -19.07 -9.31
N LEU A 520 -0.03 -18.34 -10.04
CA LEU A 520 -0.39 -17.62 -11.24
C LEU A 520 0.14 -18.39 -12.46
N ASP A 521 -0.75 -18.71 -13.40
CA ASP A 521 -0.42 -19.47 -14.61
C ASP A 521 0.27 -18.62 -15.68
N GLY A 522 0.20 -17.30 -15.57
CA GLY A 522 0.80 -16.34 -16.51
C GLY A 522 1.82 -15.41 -15.85
N PRO A 523 2.55 -14.62 -16.65
CA PRO A 523 3.47 -13.60 -16.17
C PRO A 523 2.82 -12.66 -15.15
N VAL A 524 3.54 -12.32 -14.09
CA VAL A 524 3.06 -11.40 -13.06
C VAL A 524 3.29 -9.97 -13.51
N THR A 525 2.23 -9.24 -13.72
CA THR A 525 2.25 -7.86 -14.24
C THR A 525 2.19 -6.81 -13.12
N CYS A 526 1.51 -7.12 -12.02
CA CYS A 526 1.35 -6.20 -10.91
C CYS A 526 1.28 -6.96 -9.58
N VAL A 527 1.86 -6.36 -8.54
CA VAL A 527 1.81 -6.89 -7.17
C VAL A 527 1.44 -5.79 -6.18
N GLY A 528 0.78 -6.20 -5.12
CA GLY A 528 0.49 -5.34 -3.98
C GLY A 528 0.79 -6.06 -2.67
N LEU A 529 1.27 -5.33 -1.68
CA LEU A 529 1.60 -5.82 -0.35
C LEU A 529 0.80 -5.06 0.70
N GLY A 530 0.19 -5.79 1.60
CA GLY A 530 -0.43 -5.28 2.81
C GLY A 530 0.06 -6.05 4.03
N ASP A 531 -0.40 -5.67 5.22
CA ASP A 531 0.04 -6.29 6.47
C ASP A 531 -0.11 -7.81 6.50
N THR A 532 -1.23 -8.31 5.98
CA THR A 532 -1.60 -9.72 6.04
C THR A 532 -1.74 -10.37 4.67
N ARG A 533 -1.62 -9.61 3.58
CA ARG A 533 -1.96 -10.08 2.24
C ARG A 533 -0.93 -9.67 1.20
N VAL A 534 -0.67 -10.59 0.29
CA VAL A 534 -0.05 -10.31 -1.00
C VAL A 534 -1.11 -10.47 -2.07
N VAL A 535 -1.15 -9.55 -3.02
CA VAL A 535 -2.04 -9.64 -4.17
C VAL A 535 -1.20 -9.61 -5.43
N GLY A 536 -1.42 -10.53 -6.33
CA GLY A 536 -0.76 -10.58 -7.63
C GLY A 536 -1.77 -10.59 -8.75
N GLY A 537 -1.53 -9.78 -9.78
CA GLY A 537 -2.26 -9.82 -11.04
C GLY A 537 -1.39 -10.38 -12.15
N SER A 538 -2.02 -11.06 -13.08
CA SER A 538 -1.35 -11.77 -14.17
C SER A 538 -1.79 -11.28 -15.54
N ALA A 539 -0.92 -11.49 -16.52
CA ALA A 539 -1.19 -11.21 -17.93
C ALA A 539 -2.34 -12.05 -18.53
N ASN A 540 -2.79 -13.11 -17.85
CA ASN A 540 -3.94 -13.92 -18.27
C ASN A 540 -5.28 -13.48 -17.64
N GLY A 541 -5.33 -12.32 -16.98
CA GLY A 541 -6.54 -11.80 -16.35
C GLY A 541 -6.85 -12.36 -14.95
N ALA A 542 -6.05 -13.29 -14.44
CA ALA A 542 -6.21 -13.85 -13.10
C ALA A 542 -5.63 -12.91 -12.05
N ILE A 543 -6.31 -12.84 -10.91
CA ILE A 543 -5.86 -12.13 -9.71
C ILE A 543 -5.83 -13.13 -8.58
N VAL A 544 -4.71 -13.22 -7.86
CA VAL A 544 -4.55 -14.13 -6.73
C VAL A 544 -4.21 -13.35 -5.47
N ILE A 545 -4.85 -13.70 -4.38
CA ILE A 545 -4.60 -13.17 -3.04
C ILE A 545 -4.04 -14.29 -2.17
N TRP A 546 -2.86 -14.07 -1.60
CA TRP A 546 -2.28 -14.90 -0.53
C TRP A 546 -2.55 -14.21 0.80
N ASP A 547 -3.42 -14.78 1.63
CA ASP A 547 -3.84 -14.23 2.92
C ASP A 547 -3.15 -14.98 4.07
N PHE A 548 -2.24 -14.28 4.76
CA PHE A 548 -1.49 -14.72 5.94
C PHE A 548 -2.18 -14.36 7.26
N GLY A 549 -3.38 -13.79 7.20
CA GLY A 549 -4.12 -13.32 8.37
C GLY A 549 -4.38 -14.42 9.40
N ALA A 550 -4.64 -14.00 10.63
CA ALA A 550 -5.08 -14.90 11.68
C ALA A 550 -6.46 -15.50 11.29
N GLN A 551 -6.49 -16.81 11.11
CA GLN A 551 -7.74 -17.50 10.83
C GLN A 551 -8.62 -17.38 12.07
N LYS A 552 -9.78 -16.76 11.95
CA LYS A 552 -10.82 -16.87 12.98
C LYS A 552 -11.21 -18.34 13.01
N VAL A 553 -10.86 -19.03 14.10
CA VAL A 553 -11.43 -20.34 14.40
C VAL A 553 -12.94 -20.10 14.54
N LYS A 554 -13.71 -20.70 13.63
CA LYS A 554 -15.18 -20.66 13.69
C LYS A 554 -15.67 -21.42 14.90
#